data_cb147cbdcd296d318e3a63d28456cd86
#
_entry.id   cb147cbdcd296d318e3a63d28456cd86
#
_cell.length_a   1.000
_cell.length_b   1.000
_cell.length_c   1.000
_cell.angle_alpha   90.00
_cell.angle_beta   90.00
_cell.angle_gamma   90.00
#
_symmetry.space_group_name_H-M   'P 1'
#
loop_
_entity.id
_entity.type
_entity.pdbx_description
1 polymer ?
#
loop_
_entity_poly.entity_id
_entity_poly.type
_entity_poly.pdbx_seq_one_letter_code
_entity_poly.pdbx_strand_id
1 'polypeptide(L)'
;MPSLAGIERCSRLKDMDLFRIKGLTDLSPLAQHPSLERLYLLSNRHLTQVQALNTCPKLRKLCIEKCKHIADIATLEGATEIARITLDQVQSISFLPELPKLEFVYLEDVFDCDIRPLLQCNSAKYVWFPNKKKYNLTREEF
;
A
#
# COMPACT_ATOMS: atom_id res chain seq x y z
N MET A 1 -5.81 -24.90 0.15
CA MET A 1 -5.61 -23.54 -0.33
C MET A 1 -5.80 -22.55 0.81
N PRO A 2 -4.81 -21.70 1.09
CA PRO A 2 -5.03 -20.66 2.08
C PRO A 2 -6.13 -19.73 1.57
N SER A 3 -7.06 -19.46 2.45
CA SER A 3 -8.23 -18.64 2.12
C SER A 3 -8.47 -17.63 3.23
N LEU A 4 -8.83 -16.41 2.84
CA LEU A 4 -9.28 -15.39 3.76
C LEU A 4 -10.81 -15.45 3.95
N ALA A 5 -11.48 -16.46 3.41
CA ALA A 5 -12.92 -16.62 3.54
C ALA A 5 -13.34 -16.64 5.01
N GLY A 6 -14.37 -15.87 5.35
CA GLY A 6 -14.83 -15.75 6.73
C GLY A 6 -14.22 -14.57 7.48
N ILE A 7 -13.19 -13.92 6.91
CA ILE A 7 -12.56 -12.76 7.56
C ILE A 7 -13.55 -11.61 7.75
N GLU A 8 -14.54 -11.49 6.88
CA GLU A 8 -15.59 -10.50 6.96
C GLU A 8 -16.42 -10.59 8.23
N ARG A 9 -16.42 -11.75 8.87
CA ARG A 9 -17.11 -11.98 10.15
C ARG A 9 -16.34 -11.47 11.36
N CYS A 10 -15.05 -11.15 11.15
CA CYS A 10 -14.19 -10.67 12.24
C CYS A 10 -14.35 -9.15 12.37
N SER A 11 -15.53 -8.71 12.81
CA SER A 11 -15.92 -7.29 12.81
C SER A 11 -15.15 -6.41 13.81
N ARG A 12 -14.31 -7.01 14.67
CA ARG A 12 -13.44 -6.29 15.62
C ARG A 12 -11.99 -6.32 15.24
N LEU A 13 -11.66 -6.95 14.11
CA LEU A 13 -10.29 -7.07 13.64
C LEU A 13 -9.78 -5.70 13.15
N LYS A 14 -8.69 -5.23 13.75
CA LYS A 14 -8.08 -3.94 13.40
C LYS A 14 -6.74 -4.09 12.70
N ASP A 15 -5.99 -5.13 13.04
CA ASP A 15 -4.65 -5.37 12.53
C ASP A 15 -4.59 -6.72 11.84
N MET A 16 -3.96 -6.77 10.67
CA MET A 16 -3.77 -8.02 9.94
C MET A 16 -2.40 -8.07 9.29
N ASP A 17 -1.70 -9.17 9.52
CA ASP A 17 -0.44 -9.49 8.87
C ASP A 17 -0.64 -10.65 7.90
N LEU A 18 -0.37 -10.42 6.64
CA LEU A 18 -0.38 -11.45 5.61
C LEU A 18 1.05 -11.67 5.12
N PHE A 19 1.69 -12.70 5.67
CA PHE A 19 3.09 -12.99 5.38
C PHE A 19 3.22 -14.34 4.66
N ARG A 20 3.74 -14.29 3.43
CA ARG A 20 4.00 -15.49 2.62
C ARG A 20 2.78 -16.41 2.47
N ILE A 21 1.61 -15.83 2.26
CA ILE A 21 0.39 -16.61 2.08
C ILE A 21 0.43 -17.27 0.70
N LYS A 22 0.59 -18.57 0.69
CA LYS A 22 0.69 -19.36 -0.53
C LYS A 22 -0.62 -19.34 -1.29
N GLY A 23 -0.55 -18.94 -2.56
CA GLY A 23 -1.74 -18.91 -3.42
C GLY A 23 -2.64 -17.69 -3.24
N LEU A 24 -2.24 -16.72 -2.43
CA LEU A 24 -2.99 -15.46 -2.30
C LEU A 24 -2.78 -14.61 -3.56
N THR A 25 -3.84 -14.41 -4.35
CA THR A 25 -3.77 -13.66 -5.61
C THR A 25 -4.47 -12.30 -5.54
N ASP A 26 -5.47 -12.17 -4.67
CA ASP A 26 -6.22 -10.93 -4.49
C ASP A 26 -6.69 -10.79 -3.03
N LEU A 27 -7.24 -9.62 -2.72
CA LEU A 27 -7.70 -9.29 -1.39
C LEU A 27 -9.23 -9.13 -1.34
N SER A 28 -9.96 -9.71 -2.29
CA SER A 28 -11.41 -9.58 -2.36
C SER A 28 -12.14 -9.96 -1.06
N PRO A 29 -11.67 -10.96 -0.28
CA PRO A 29 -12.31 -11.24 1.02
C PRO A 29 -12.23 -10.09 2.02
N LEU A 30 -11.33 -9.13 1.82
CA LEU A 30 -11.22 -7.94 2.67
C LEU A 30 -12.11 -6.78 2.21
N ALA A 31 -12.81 -6.93 1.08
CA ALA A 31 -13.66 -5.86 0.55
C ALA A 31 -14.68 -5.42 1.61
N GLN A 32 -14.79 -4.11 1.80
CA GLN A 32 -15.71 -3.49 2.74
C GLN A 32 -15.53 -3.92 4.21
N HIS A 33 -14.33 -4.40 4.57
CA HIS A 33 -14.09 -4.82 5.95
C HIS A 33 -14.28 -3.64 6.91
N PRO A 34 -15.22 -3.75 7.89
CA PRO A 34 -15.70 -2.59 8.64
C PRO A 34 -14.73 -2.05 9.67
N SER A 35 -13.78 -2.86 10.12
CA SER A 35 -12.93 -2.50 11.27
C SER A 35 -11.43 -2.51 10.98
N LEU A 36 -11.00 -2.99 9.80
CA LEU A 36 -9.58 -3.11 9.48
C LEU A 36 -8.93 -1.72 9.40
N GLU A 37 -7.94 -1.48 10.26
CA GLU A 37 -7.22 -0.23 10.34
C GLU A 37 -5.78 -0.32 9.83
N ARG A 38 -5.12 -1.45 10.04
CA ARG A 38 -3.71 -1.67 9.70
C ARG A 38 -3.55 -3.00 8.97
N LEU A 39 -2.90 -2.95 7.82
CA LEU A 39 -2.64 -4.14 7.00
C LEU A 39 -1.17 -4.18 6.60
N TYR A 40 -0.56 -5.34 6.82
CA TYR A 40 0.82 -5.62 6.44
C TYR A 40 0.84 -6.75 5.42
N LEU A 41 1.29 -6.45 4.20
CA LEU A 41 1.44 -7.39 3.10
C LEU A 41 2.93 -7.65 2.87
N LEU A 42 3.40 -8.80 3.31
CA LEU A 42 4.82 -9.12 3.30
C LEU A 42 5.10 -10.37 2.49
N SER A 43 5.92 -10.24 1.45
CA SER A 43 6.43 -11.37 0.66
C SER A 43 5.36 -12.27 0.04
N ASN A 44 4.24 -11.70 -0.41
CA ASN A 44 3.17 -12.45 -1.07
C ASN A 44 3.42 -12.48 -2.58
N ARG A 45 4.08 -13.54 -3.05
CA ARG A 45 4.56 -13.67 -4.42
C ARG A 45 3.47 -13.69 -5.48
N HIS A 46 2.31 -14.21 -5.13
CA HIS A 46 1.21 -14.40 -6.07
C HIS A 46 0.17 -13.29 -6.03
N LEU A 47 0.34 -12.34 -5.11
CA LEU A 47 -0.59 -11.22 -4.98
C LEU A 47 -0.44 -10.27 -6.17
N THR A 48 -1.53 -10.10 -6.92
CA THR A 48 -1.54 -9.24 -8.11
C THR A 48 -2.56 -8.11 -8.02
N GLN A 49 -3.54 -8.20 -7.11
CA GLN A 49 -4.63 -7.24 -7.02
C GLN A 49 -4.86 -6.80 -5.58
N VAL A 50 -4.95 -5.49 -5.38
CA VAL A 50 -5.17 -4.87 -4.07
C VAL A 50 -6.38 -3.93 -4.06
N GLN A 51 -7.16 -3.86 -5.13
CA GLN A 51 -8.26 -2.90 -5.28
C GLN A 51 -9.31 -2.99 -4.16
N ALA A 52 -9.48 -4.17 -3.55
CA ALA A 52 -10.44 -4.34 -2.45
C ALA A 52 -10.15 -3.41 -1.27
N LEU A 53 -8.90 -2.97 -1.11
CA LEU A 53 -8.51 -2.07 -0.03
C LEU A 53 -9.16 -0.69 -0.15
N ASN A 54 -9.59 -0.30 -1.35
CA ASN A 54 -10.28 0.97 -1.58
C ASN A 54 -11.63 1.04 -0.86
N THR A 55 -12.19 -0.12 -0.54
CA THR A 55 -13.52 -0.23 0.08
C THR A 55 -13.45 -0.41 1.60
N CYS A 56 -12.26 -0.44 2.19
CA CYS A 56 -12.07 -0.58 3.62
C CYS A 56 -12.15 0.80 4.29
N PRO A 57 -13.27 1.13 4.96
CA PRO A 57 -13.54 2.52 5.37
C PRO A 57 -12.62 3.03 6.48
N LYS A 58 -11.94 2.15 7.21
CA LYS A 58 -11.08 2.54 8.33
C LYS A 58 -9.61 2.25 8.11
N LEU A 59 -9.22 1.79 6.93
CA LEU A 59 -7.83 1.46 6.65
C LEU A 59 -6.97 2.73 6.65
N ARG A 60 -6.08 2.84 7.64
CA ARG A 60 -5.22 4.01 7.86
C ARG A 60 -3.74 3.72 7.62
N LYS A 61 -3.30 2.50 7.86
CA LYS A 61 -1.90 2.12 7.72
C LYS A 61 -1.77 0.92 6.78
N LEU A 62 -0.96 1.09 5.75
CA LEU A 62 -0.70 0.03 4.77
C LEU A 62 0.80 -0.13 4.58
N CYS A 63 1.27 -1.36 4.72
CA CYS A 63 2.65 -1.72 4.45
C CYS A 63 2.67 -2.80 3.37
N ILE A 64 3.37 -2.54 2.27
CA ILE A 64 3.55 -3.49 1.18
C ILE A 64 5.05 -3.67 0.96
N GLU A 65 5.56 -4.86 1.27
CA GLU A 65 6.96 -5.19 1.10
C GLU A 65 7.13 -6.51 0.37
N LYS A 66 7.99 -6.51 -0.65
CA LYS A 66 8.33 -7.72 -1.40
C LYS A 66 7.12 -8.42 -2.03
N CYS A 67 6.12 -7.64 -2.44
CA CYS A 67 4.95 -8.09 -3.19
C CYS A 67 5.03 -7.51 -4.60
N LYS A 68 6.07 -7.87 -5.34
CA LYS A 68 6.48 -7.21 -6.59
C LYS A 68 5.55 -7.42 -7.79
N HIS A 69 4.57 -8.30 -7.67
CA HIS A 69 3.67 -8.62 -8.79
C HIS A 69 2.32 -7.92 -8.71
N ILE A 70 2.13 -7.01 -7.77
CA ILE A 70 0.89 -6.21 -7.71
C ILE A 70 0.80 -5.34 -8.97
N ALA A 71 -0.24 -5.58 -9.76
CA ALA A 71 -0.43 -4.92 -11.06
C ALA A 71 -1.34 -3.68 -10.98
N ASP A 72 -2.20 -3.61 -9.97
CA ASP A 72 -3.23 -2.59 -9.83
C ASP A 72 -2.97 -1.59 -8.69
N ILE A 73 -1.70 -1.33 -8.39
CA ILE A 73 -1.32 -0.47 -7.26
C ILE A 73 -1.97 0.93 -7.36
N ALA A 74 -2.19 1.43 -8.57
CA ALA A 74 -2.81 2.75 -8.77
C ALA A 74 -4.25 2.82 -8.28
N THR A 75 -4.93 1.68 -8.13
CA THR A 75 -6.29 1.65 -7.57
C THR A 75 -6.35 2.12 -6.13
N LEU A 76 -5.20 2.13 -5.43
CA LEU A 76 -5.13 2.63 -4.05
C LEU A 76 -5.45 4.12 -3.92
N GLU A 77 -5.54 4.86 -5.03
CA GLU A 77 -6.02 6.25 -5.01
C GLU A 77 -7.38 6.39 -4.33
N GLY A 78 -8.20 5.33 -4.37
CA GLY A 78 -9.50 5.29 -3.70
C GLY A 78 -9.45 4.98 -2.21
N ALA A 79 -8.29 4.60 -1.67
CA ALA A 79 -8.13 4.29 -0.25
C ALA A 79 -7.88 5.56 0.56
N THR A 80 -8.88 6.44 0.63
CA THR A 80 -8.75 7.84 1.07
C THR A 80 -8.48 8.02 2.56
N GLU A 81 -8.62 6.99 3.38
CA GLU A 81 -8.34 7.07 4.81
C GLU A 81 -6.89 6.76 5.17
N ILE A 82 -6.07 6.35 4.20
CA ILE A 82 -4.68 6.01 4.46
C ILE A 82 -3.90 7.25 4.92
N ALA A 83 -3.31 7.13 6.11
CA ALA A 83 -2.45 8.17 6.70
C ALA A 83 -0.98 7.76 6.69
N ARG A 84 -0.68 6.47 6.72
CA ARG A 84 0.68 5.95 6.73
C ARG A 84 0.84 4.85 5.69
N ILE A 85 1.88 4.97 4.87
CA ILE A 85 2.15 3.97 3.84
C ILE A 85 3.64 3.65 3.78
N THR A 86 3.94 2.36 3.70
CA THR A 86 5.29 1.84 3.46
C THR A 86 5.25 0.99 2.20
N LEU A 87 6.09 1.30 1.23
CA LEU A 87 6.10 0.63 -0.06
C LEU A 87 7.52 0.20 -0.43
N ASP A 88 7.68 -1.09 -0.74
CA ASP A 88 8.92 -1.65 -1.26
C ASP A 88 8.61 -2.61 -2.39
N GLN A 89 9.35 -2.49 -3.50
CA GLN A 89 9.16 -3.29 -4.70
C GLN A 89 7.76 -3.10 -5.32
N VAL A 90 7.35 -1.83 -5.48
CA VAL A 90 6.10 -1.47 -6.14
C VAL A 90 6.36 -0.92 -7.54
N GLN A 91 5.35 -1.03 -8.42
CA GLN A 91 5.49 -0.59 -9.81
C GLN A 91 5.54 0.93 -9.94
N SER A 92 4.72 1.63 -9.18
CA SER A 92 4.57 3.08 -9.29
C SER A 92 3.99 3.67 -8.01
N ILE A 93 4.25 4.95 -7.78
CA ILE A 93 3.68 5.71 -6.67
C ILE A 93 2.81 6.87 -7.16
N SER A 94 2.35 6.84 -8.41
CA SER A 94 1.54 7.90 -9.01
C SER A 94 0.24 8.19 -8.27
N PHE A 95 -0.26 7.24 -7.48
CA PHE A 95 -1.50 7.37 -6.71
C PHE A 95 -1.34 8.15 -5.40
N LEU A 96 -0.12 8.32 -4.90
CA LEU A 96 0.11 8.93 -3.57
C LEU A 96 -0.48 10.34 -3.43
N PRO A 97 -0.38 11.24 -4.44
CA PRO A 97 -0.96 12.57 -4.31
C PRO A 97 -2.47 12.59 -4.12
N GLU A 98 -3.15 11.51 -4.51
CA GLU A 98 -4.61 11.40 -4.40
C GLU A 98 -5.08 11.02 -2.99
N LEU A 99 -4.16 10.72 -2.07
CA LEU A 99 -4.50 10.32 -0.70
C LEU A 99 -4.55 11.56 0.20
N PRO A 100 -5.75 12.07 0.53
CA PRO A 100 -5.89 13.38 1.18
C PRO A 100 -5.42 13.42 2.63
N LYS A 101 -5.35 12.26 3.29
CA LYS A 101 -4.96 12.16 4.70
C LYS A 101 -3.55 11.61 4.90
N LEU A 102 -2.79 11.44 3.81
CA LEU A 102 -1.45 10.87 3.87
C LEU A 102 -0.51 11.77 4.65
N GLU A 103 0.05 11.25 5.75
CA GLU A 103 0.99 11.96 6.63
C GLU A 103 2.39 11.40 6.59
N PHE A 104 2.53 10.09 6.42
CA PHE A 104 3.80 9.39 6.52
C PHE A 104 4.01 8.49 5.30
N VAL A 105 5.15 8.67 4.63
CA VAL A 105 5.54 7.87 3.46
C VAL A 105 6.94 7.33 3.66
N TYR A 106 7.10 6.02 3.53
CA TYR A 106 8.39 5.35 3.50
C TYR A 106 8.49 4.51 2.24
N LEU A 107 9.49 4.80 1.40
CA LEU A 107 9.70 4.09 0.13
C LEU A 107 11.05 3.41 0.11
N GLU A 108 11.14 2.23 -0.48
CA GLU A 108 12.40 1.57 -0.78
C GLU A 108 12.61 1.46 -2.29
N ASP A 109 11.97 0.51 -2.96
CA ASP A 109 12.18 0.28 -4.37
C ASP A 109 10.90 0.54 -5.17
N VAL A 110 11.00 1.49 -6.11
CA VAL A 110 9.91 1.86 -7.03
C VAL A 110 10.39 1.54 -8.44
N PHE A 111 9.72 0.62 -9.12
CA PHE A 111 10.23 0.03 -10.35
C PHE A 111 10.22 0.97 -11.55
N ASP A 112 9.26 1.90 -11.64
CA ASP A 112 9.24 2.88 -12.72
C ASP A 112 10.25 4.02 -12.53
N CYS A 113 10.92 4.03 -11.37
CA CYS A 113 11.95 5.00 -11.02
C CYS A 113 11.47 6.45 -10.93
N ASP A 114 10.17 6.70 -11.04
CA ASP A 114 9.58 8.03 -10.95
C ASP A 114 9.04 8.28 -9.55
N ILE A 115 9.76 9.07 -8.76
CA ILE A 115 9.36 9.44 -7.41
C ILE A 115 8.91 10.90 -7.29
N ARG A 116 8.80 11.61 -8.42
CA ARG A 116 8.29 12.99 -8.43
C ARG A 116 6.86 13.15 -7.90
N PRO A 117 5.98 12.13 -7.94
CA PRO A 117 4.67 12.27 -7.28
C PRO A 117 4.74 12.67 -5.82
N LEU A 118 5.86 12.41 -5.13
CA LEU A 118 6.07 12.85 -3.75
C LEU A 118 5.98 14.37 -3.60
N LEU A 119 6.35 15.12 -4.63
CA LEU A 119 6.31 16.58 -4.61
C LEU A 119 4.88 17.13 -4.52
N GLN A 120 3.90 16.31 -4.86
CA GLN A 120 2.48 16.69 -4.88
C GLN A 120 1.72 16.12 -3.67
N CYS A 121 2.40 15.45 -2.75
CA CYS A 121 1.79 14.91 -1.53
C CYS A 121 1.73 16.00 -0.46
N ASN A 122 0.80 16.93 -0.62
CA ASN A 122 0.73 18.16 0.19
C ASN A 122 0.41 17.93 1.67
N SER A 123 -0.24 16.82 2.00
CA SER A 123 -0.57 16.48 3.37
C SER A 123 0.55 15.75 4.10
N ALA A 124 1.55 15.22 3.39
CA ALA A 124 2.61 14.41 3.98
C ALA A 124 3.53 15.26 4.85
N LYS A 125 3.72 14.81 6.10
CA LYS A 125 4.60 15.44 7.08
C LYS A 125 5.97 14.79 7.14
N TYR A 126 6.02 13.50 6.85
CA TYR A 126 7.24 12.70 6.89
C TYR A 126 7.35 11.89 5.63
N VAL A 127 8.44 12.10 4.88
CA VAL A 127 8.71 11.36 3.66
C VAL A 127 10.15 10.87 3.71
N TRP A 128 10.33 9.57 3.53
CA TRP A 128 11.65 8.99 3.42
C TRP A 128 11.75 8.10 2.19
N PHE A 129 12.85 8.22 1.47
CA PHE A 129 13.23 7.33 0.38
C PHE A 129 14.76 7.31 0.24
N PRO A 130 15.35 6.20 -0.24
CA PRO A 130 16.80 6.15 -0.44
C PRO A 130 17.20 6.98 -1.66
N ASN A 131 18.38 7.60 -1.61
CA ASN A 131 18.97 8.25 -2.77
C ASN A 131 19.52 7.17 -3.72
N LYS A 132 18.74 6.79 -4.72
CA LYS A 132 19.16 5.83 -5.74
C LYS A 132 19.44 6.56 -7.03
N LYS A 133 20.53 6.18 -7.73
CA LYS A 133 20.92 6.80 -9.00
C LYS A 133 19.82 6.71 -10.06
N LYS A 134 18.98 5.69 -9.99
CA LYS A 134 17.90 5.47 -10.95
C LYS A 134 16.70 6.40 -10.73
N TYR A 135 16.62 7.05 -9.56
CA TYR A 135 15.49 7.93 -9.27
C TYR A 135 15.70 9.32 -9.88
N ASN A 136 14.61 9.95 -10.27
CA ASN A 136 14.59 11.27 -10.88
C ASN A 136 14.46 12.41 -9.86
N LEU A 137 14.65 12.11 -8.57
CA LEU A 137 14.58 13.08 -7.48
C LEU A 137 15.50 12.59 -6.36
N THR A 138 16.26 13.51 -5.77
CA THR A 138 17.06 13.23 -4.56
C THR A 138 16.36 13.81 -3.34
N ARG A 139 16.76 13.35 -2.15
CA ARG A 139 16.21 13.90 -0.91
C ARG A 139 16.54 15.37 -0.72
N GLU A 140 17.69 15.81 -1.23
CA GLU A 140 18.09 17.21 -1.18
C GLU A 140 17.20 18.10 -2.06
N GLU A 141 16.62 17.55 -3.14
CA GLU A 141 15.72 18.27 -4.04
C GLU A 141 14.28 18.26 -3.51
N PHE A 142 13.96 17.32 -2.62
CA PHE A 142 12.65 17.23 -2.02
C PHE A 142 12.44 18.27 -0.92
#